data_5b8122da5c236fc8a21957158ace1538
#
_entry.id   5b8122da5c236fc8a21957158ace1538
#
_cell.length_a   1.000
_cell.length_b   1.000
_cell.length_c   1.000
_cell.angle_alpha   90.00
_cell.angle_beta   90.00
_cell.angle_gamma   90.00
#
_symmetry.space_group_name_H-M   'P 1'
#
loop_
_entity.id
_entity.type
_entity.pdbx_description
1 polymer ?
#
loop_
_entity_poly.entity_id
_entity_poly.type
_entity_poly.pdbx_seq_one_letter_code
_entity_poly.pdbx_strand_id
1 'polypeptide(L)' 'MTYEDILGVLGYANGHDVAVRIVTTDRAEVIGIPTSVDTHITAYEVYLRPIGEDETEIALSLGAIELVELV' A
#
# COMPACT_ATOMS: atom_id res chain seq x y z
N MET A 1 1.78 6.51 11.96
CA MET A 1 0.43 6.69 11.39
C MET A 1 -0.52 5.71 12.03
N THR A 2 -1.75 6.13 12.21
CA THR A 2 -2.79 5.21 12.64
C THR A 2 -3.21 4.31 11.48
N TYR A 3 -3.85 3.20 11.82
CA TYR A 3 -4.40 2.29 10.82
C TYR A 3 -5.39 3.00 9.90
N GLU A 4 -6.25 3.87 10.48
CA GLU A 4 -7.23 4.62 9.69
C GLU A 4 -6.56 5.58 8.70
N ASP A 5 -5.47 6.22 9.11
CA ASP A 5 -4.70 7.09 8.23
C ASP A 5 -4.10 6.31 7.07
N ILE A 6 -3.55 5.14 7.36
CA ILE A 6 -2.98 4.26 6.34
C ILE A 6 -4.05 3.85 5.32
N LEU A 7 -5.21 3.40 5.80
CA LEU A 7 -6.32 3.03 4.92
C LEU A 7 -6.82 4.20 4.09
N GLY A 8 -6.86 5.40 4.69
CA GLY A 8 -7.29 6.60 3.99
C GLY A 8 -6.38 6.94 2.82
N VAL A 9 -5.07 6.89 3.02
CA VAL A 9 -4.09 7.19 1.96
C VAL A 9 -4.13 6.11 0.88
N LEU A 10 -4.15 4.84 1.28
CA LEU A 10 -4.20 3.73 0.32
C LEU A 10 -5.49 3.75 -0.50
N GLY A 11 -6.63 4.02 0.14
CA GLY A 11 -7.91 4.10 -0.56
C GLY A 11 -7.96 5.25 -1.55
N TYR A 12 -7.43 6.41 -1.16
CA TYR A 12 -7.33 7.56 -2.06
C TYR A 12 -6.47 7.22 -3.27
N ALA A 13 -5.29 6.67 -3.03
CA ALA A 13 -4.35 6.34 -4.10
C ALA A 13 -4.91 5.27 -5.04
N ASN A 14 -5.59 4.26 -4.49
CA ASN A 14 -6.24 3.23 -5.28
C ASN A 14 -7.33 3.82 -6.17
N GLY A 15 -8.16 4.70 -5.61
CA GLY A 15 -9.26 5.32 -6.35
C GLY A 15 -8.80 6.31 -7.41
N HIS A 16 -7.62 6.91 -7.26
CA HIS A 16 -7.09 7.92 -8.17
C HIS A 16 -5.94 7.40 -9.04
N ASP A 17 -5.57 6.13 -8.88
CA ASP A 17 -4.52 5.49 -9.67
C ASP A 17 -3.18 6.23 -9.56
N VAL A 18 -2.84 6.66 -8.36
CA VAL A 18 -1.59 7.39 -8.07
C VAL A 18 -0.67 6.59 -7.18
N ALA A 19 0.63 6.90 -7.25
CA ALA A 19 1.64 6.17 -6.51
C ALA A 19 1.71 6.60 -5.04
N VAL A 20 2.11 5.65 -4.20
CA VAL A 20 2.41 5.88 -2.79
C VAL A 20 3.80 5.35 -2.47
N ARG A 21 4.37 5.91 -1.41
CA ARG A 21 5.58 5.38 -0.77
C ARG A 21 5.16 4.73 0.53
N ILE A 22 5.49 3.46 0.68
CA ILE A 22 5.17 2.67 1.87
C ILE A 22 6.46 2.34 2.60
N VAL A 23 6.48 2.60 3.90
CA VAL A 23 7.55 2.15 4.79
C VAL A 23 6.98 1.05 5.67
N THR A 24 7.64 -0.10 5.67
CA THR A 24 7.22 -1.24 6.47
C THR A 24 7.90 -1.23 7.84
N THR A 25 7.42 -2.08 8.74
CA THR A 25 7.93 -2.13 10.12
C THR A 25 9.38 -2.57 10.22
N ASP A 26 9.90 -3.24 9.20
CA ASP A 26 11.31 -3.62 9.12
C ASP A 26 12.17 -2.56 8.39
N ARG A 27 11.60 -1.37 8.17
CA ARG A 27 12.26 -0.25 7.52
C ARG A 27 12.53 -0.41 6.04
N ALA A 28 11.89 -1.37 5.39
CA ALA A 28 11.92 -1.47 3.92
C ALA A 28 11.00 -0.40 3.32
N GLU A 29 11.31 0.02 2.10
CA GLU A 29 10.55 1.04 1.39
C GLU A 29 10.07 0.49 0.06
N VAL A 30 8.79 0.72 -0.25
CA VAL A 30 8.18 0.31 -1.51
C VAL A 30 7.45 1.51 -2.11
N ILE A 31 7.67 1.78 -3.39
CA ILE A 31 6.95 2.81 -4.13
C ILE A 31 6.17 2.14 -5.24
N GLY A 32 4.87 2.35 -5.26
CA GLY A 32 4.02 1.73 -6.25
C GLY A 32 2.61 2.28 -6.23
N ILE A 33 1.79 1.80 -7.16
CA ILE A 33 0.39 2.21 -7.28
C ILE A 33 -0.48 1.11 -6.69
N PRO A 34 -1.28 1.41 -5.64
CA PRO A 34 -2.20 0.41 -5.08
C PRO A 34 -3.23 -0.02 -6.12
N THR A 35 -3.36 -1.31 -6.34
CA THR A 35 -4.34 -1.88 -7.27
C THR A 35 -5.56 -2.42 -6.55
N SER A 36 -5.42 -2.79 -5.28
CA SER A 36 -6.51 -3.28 -4.47
C SER A 36 -6.14 -3.19 -2.99
N VAL A 37 -7.13 -2.90 -2.15
CA VAL A 37 -6.95 -2.91 -0.69
C VAL A 37 -7.99 -3.88 -0.14
N ASP A 38 -7.52 -4.94 0.52
CA ASP A 38 -8.39 -5.96 1.11
C ASP A 38 -8.36 -5.83 2.63
N THR A 39 -9.49 -5.43 3.20
CA THR A 39 -9.62 -5.23 4.64
C THR A 39 -10.28 -6.40 5.36
N HIS A 40 -10.51 -7.52 4.67
CA HIS A 40 -11.04 -8.71 5.33
C HIS A 40 -10.06 -9.23 6.37
N ILE A 41 -10.59 -9.68 7.48
CA ILE A 41 -9.78 -10.13 8.61
C ILE A 41 -8.84 -11.30 8.24
N THR A 42 -9.20 -12.08 7.25
CA THR A 42 -8.40 -13.22 6.78
C THR A 42 -7.37 -12.87 5.72
N ALA A 43 -7.54 -11.76 5.02
CA ALA A 43 -6.62 -11.33 3.96
C ALA A 43 -5.78 -10.14 4.42
N TYR A 44 -6.42 -9.03 4.73
CA TYR A 44 -5.80 -7.87 5.36
C TYR A 44 -4.51 -7.42 4.68
N GLU A 45 -4.63 -7.14 3.37
CA GLU A 45 -3.47 -6.85 2.52
C GLU A 45 -3.76 -5.70 1.57
N VAL A 46 -2.68 -5.05 1.13
CA VAL A 46 -2.72 -4.15 -0.02
C VAL A 46 -1.90 -4.78 -1.15
N TYR A 47 -2.46 -4.72 -2.36
CA TYR A 47 -1.77 -5.15 -3.56
C TYR A 47 -1.27 -3.92 -4.28
N LEU A 48 0.01 -3.95 -4.68
CA LEU A 48 0.69 -2.82 -5.31
C LEU A 48 1.35 -3.26 -6.60
N ARG A 49 1.35 -2.34 -7.56
CA ARG A 49 2.18 -2.47 -8.74
C ARG A 49 3.38 -1.54 -8.58
N PRO A 50 4.60 -2.07 -8.34
CA PRO A 50 5.78 -1.22 -8.16
C PRO A 50 6.06 -0.36 -9.39
N ILE A 51 6.57 0.84 -9.15
CA ILE A 51 6.93 1.74 -10.24
C ILE A 51 8.06 1.12 -11.06
N GLY A 52 7.89 1.11 -12.38
CA GLY A 52 8.87 0.53 -13.30
C GLY A 52 8.73 -0.96 -13.54
N GLU A 53 7.80 -1.62 -12.85
CA GLU A 53 7.59 -3.07 -12.97
C GLU A 53 6.11 -3.34 -13.24
N ASP A 54 5.64 -2.91 -14.42
CA ASP A 54 4.21 -2.92 -14.77
C ASP A 54 3.55 -4.29 -14.76
N GLU A 55 4.32 -5.35 -14.90
CA GLU A 55 3.78 -6.72 -14.91
C GLU A 55 3.90 -7.41 -13.53
N THR A 56 4.47 -6.71 -12.55
CA THR A 56 4.66 -7.26 -11.21
C THR A 56 3.58 -6.72 -10.28
N GLU A 57 3.06 -7.59 -9.44
CA GLU A 57 2.16 -7.18 -8.37
C GLU A 57 2.67 -7.80 -7.07
N ILE A 58 2.78 -7.00 -6.03
CA ILE A 58 3.20 -7.47 -4.72
C ILE A 58 2.06 -7.26 -3.71
N ALA A 59 2.01 -8.14 -2.72
CA ALA A 59 1.06 -8.03 -1.62
C ALA A 59 1.81 -7.70 -0.34
N LEU A 60 1.32 -6.71 0.39
CA LEU A 60 1.86 -6.33 1.69
C LEU A 60 0.79 -6.46 2.74
N SER A 61 1.11 -7.08 3.87
CA SER A 61 0.21 -7.12 5.01
C SER A 61 0.00 -5.71 5.54
N LEU A 62 -1.26 -5.30 5.75
CA LEU A 62 -1.57 -4.00 6.32
C LEU A 62 -0.95 -3.83 7.69
N GLY A 63 -0.83 -4.91 8.47
CA GLY A 63 -0.20 -4.89 9.78
C GLY A 63 1.31 -4.66 9.75
N ALA A 64 1.95 -4.84 8.59
CA ALA A 64 3.38 -4.62 8.44
C ALA A 64 3.70 -3.20 7.95
N ILE A 65 2.71 -2.37 7.73
CA ILE A 65 2.91 -1.00 7.23
C ILE A 65 3.03 -0.04 8.39
N GLU A 66 4.11 0.72 8.43
CA GLU A 66 4.34 1.74 9.43
C GLU A 66 3.88 3.12 8.96
N LEU A 67 4.10 3.42 7.67
CA LEU A 67 3.79 4.72 7.10
C LEU A 67 3.46 4.59 5.62
N VAL A 68 2.49 5.39 5.17
CA VAL A 68 2.13 5.53 3.75
C VAL A 68 2.00 7.01 3.45
N GLU A 69 2.56 7.44 2.33
CA GLU A 69 2.39 8.81 1.88
C GLU A 69 2.28 8.86 0.36
N LEU A 70 1.60 9.87 -0.15
CA LEU A 70 1.53 10.11 -1.60
C LEU A 70 2.89 10.57 -2.10
N VAL A 71 3.27 10.11 -3.26
CA VAL A 71 4.54 10.49 -3.89
C VAL A 71 4.36 11.73 -4.73
#